data_c76eab4691b9765b984314000fab3d96
#
_entry.id   c76eab4691b9765b984314000fab3d96
#
_cell.length_a   1.000
_cell.length_b   1.000
_cell.length_c   1.000
_cell.angle_alpha   90.00
_cell.angle_beta   90.00
_cell.angle_gamma   90.00
#
_symmetry.space_group_name_H-M   'P 1'
#
loop_
_entity.id
_entity.type
_entity.pdbx_description
1 polymer ?
#
loop_
_entity_poly.entity_id
_entity_poly.type
_entity_poly.pdbx_seq_one_letter_code
_entity_poly.pdbx_strand_id
1 'polypeptide(L)'
;TKDYFALRPMTCPFQYQVYLNRQRSYRDLPMRLTETSTLFRNEDSGEMHGLIRVRQFTISEGHYILRPDQLEDEFKNCLQLAKYFLDTVGLLDDCTFRFSQWDPANPGNKYEGTPEQWEEAQRVMGNILDHLGLKYEIGIDEAAFYGPKLDIQYKNVFGKEDTLVTIQIDMLLAERFGMYYKDKDGQKKLPYIIHRTSLGCYERTLAYMIEHFGGAMPLWIAPEQVRLVPIADRHLDFAYEVKKELEAAGLRVEVDSRAEKVGWKIRQATMEKVPYMLTVGDKE
;
A
#
# COMPACT_ATOMS: atom_id res chain seq x y z
N THR A 1 24.30 22.25 22.63
CA THR A 1 24.45 21.07 21.77
C THR A 1 23.76 21.34 20.45
N LYS A 2 24.46 21.12 19.33
CA LYS A 2 23.81 21.16 18.02
C LYS A 2 23.21 19.78 17.77
N ASP A 3 21.88 19.70 17.85
CA ASP A 3 21.16 18.47 17.54
C ASP A 3 20.95 18.40 16.00
N TYR A 4 21.17 17.21 15.44
CA TYR A 4 20.92 16.94 14.03
C TYR A 4 19.70 16.05 13.91
N PHE A 5 18.79 16.41 13.02
CA PHE A 5 17.61 15.64 12.69
C PHE A 5 17.67 15.21 11.24
N ALA A 6 17.15 14.02 10.94
CA ALA A 6 17.02 13.53 9.59
C ALA A 6 15.54 13.21 9.30
N LEU A 7 15.10 13.49 8.09
CA LEU A 7 13.80 13.04 7.61
C LEU A 7 13.84 11.52 7.41
N ARG A 8 12.80 10.85 7.84
CA ARG A 8 12.67 9.39 7.84
C ARG A 8 12.49 8.83 6.41
N PRO A 9 13.44 8.06 5.85
CA PRO A 9 13.32 7.53 4.49
C PRO A 9 12.62 6.16 4.40
N MET A 10 12.51 5.41 5.54
CA MET A 10 12.01 4.05 5.63
C MET A 10 11.51 3.74 7.05
N THR A 11 10.71 2.68 7.20
CA THR A 11 10.12 2.27 8.49
C THR A 11 10.94 1.20 9.20
N CYS A 12 11.62 0.33 8.46
CA CYS A 12 12.26 -0.89 8.98
C CYS A 12 13.19 -0.68 10.18
N PRO A 13 14.13 0.29 10.24
CA PRO A 13 15.05 0.40 11.37
C PRO A 13 14.35 0.66 12.69
N PHE A 14 13.22 1.39 12.67
CA PHE A 14 12.45 1.69 13.88
C PHE A 14 11.72 0.45 14.41
N GLN A 15 11.17 -0.37 13.52
CA GLN A 15 10.52 -1.62 13.90
C GLN A 15 11.55 -2.67 14.39
N TYR A 16 12.78 -2.65 13.87
CA TYR A 16 13.86 -3.48 14.42
C TYR A 16 14.23 -3.08 15.84
N GLN A 17 14.21 -1.80 16.18
CA GLN A 17 14.41 -1.35 17.56
C GLN A 17 13.30 -1.86 18.50
N VAL A 18 12.05 -1.95 18.02
CA VAL A 18 10.96 -2.57 18.78
C VAL A 18 11.23 -4.06 19.03
N TYR A 19 11.77 -4.77 18.05
CA TYR A 19 12.20 -6.15 18.23
C TYR A 19 13.32 -6.28 19.28
N LEU A 20 14.33 -5.41 19.20
CA LEU A 20 15.52 -5.43 20.00
C LEU A 20 15.33 -4.95 21.46
N ASN A 21 14.19 -4.36 21.81
CA ASN A 21 13.96 -3.82 23.16
C ASN A 21 13.99 -4.86 24.27
N ARG A 22 13.91 -6.15 23.93
CA ARG A 22 14.09 -7.29 24.85
C ARG A 22 14.59 -8.53 24.12
N GLN A 23 15.12 -9.50 24.84
CA GLN A 23 15.48 -10.80 24.27
C GLN A 23 14.23 -11.54 23.79
N ARG A 24 14.31 -12.12 22.57
CA ARG A 24 13.24 -12.90 21.94
C ARG A 24 13.53 -14.38 21.95
N SER A 25 12.48 -15.19 21.97
CA SER A 25 12.53 -16.64 21.82
C SER A 25 11.73 -17.09 20.59
N TYR A 26 11.89 -18.34 20.20
CA TYR A 26 11.10 -18.94 19.12
C TYR A 26 9.58 -18.85 19.33
N ARG A 27 9.14 -18.69 20.59
CA ARG A 27 7.71 -18.55 20.95
C ARG A 27 7.16 -17.15 20.66
N ASP A 28 8.03 -16.16 20.56
CA ASP A 28 7.65 -14.79 20.22
C ASP A 28 7.45 -14.60 18.71
N LEU A 29 7.81 -15.62 17.90
CA LEU A 29 7.76 -15.56 16.43
C LEU A 29 6.61 -16.43 15.85
N PRO A 30 5.93 -15.98 14.79
CA PRO A 30 6.20 -14.76 14.02
C PRO A 30 5.76 -13.50 14.76
N MET A 31 6.61 -12.45 14.70
CA MET A 31 6.25 -11.12 15.17
C MET A 31 5.88 -10.25 13.95
N ARG A 32 4.64 -9.77 13.91
CA ARG A 32 4.11 -8.96 12.81
C ARG A 32 3.97 -7.51 13.28
N LEU A 33 4.86 -6.65 12.84
CA LEU A 33 4.86 -5.22 13.12
C LEU A 33 4.34 -4.47 11.89
N THR A 34 3.42 -3.55 12.08
CA THR A 34 2.87 -2.73 10.99
C THR A 34 2.69 -1.29 11.45
N GLU A 35 2.87 -0.36 10.53
CA GLU A 35 2.55 1.04 10.76
C GLU A 35 2.15 1.74 9.47
N THR A 36 1.35 2.78 9.60
CA THR A 36 1.14 3.79 8.56
C THR A 36 2.02 4.98 8.93
N SER A 37 2.95 5.33 8.05
CA SER A 37 3.92 6.37 8.33
C SER A 37 4.20 7.26 7.13
N THR A 38 4.55 8.52 7.42
CA THR A 38 5.04 9.46 6.43
C THR A 38 6.54 9.26 6.26
N LEU A 39 6.96 9.08 5.00
CA LEU A 39 8.34 8.91 4.60
C LEU A 39 8.77 10.02 3.64
N PHE A 40 10.09 10.22 3.55
CA PHE A 40 10.68 11.28 2.74
C PHE A 40 11.81 10.70 1.88
N ARG A 41 11.80 11.03 0.59
CA ARG A 41 12.88 10.68 -0.35
C ARG A 41 13.24 11.89 -1.17
N ASN A 42 14.53 12.12 -1.34
CA ASN A 42 15.01 13.21 -2.17
C ASN A 42 15.01 12.79 -3.65
N GLU A 43 13.81 12.69 -4.21
CA GLU A 43 13.62 12.37 -5.62
C GLU A 43 14.11 13.54 -6.48
N ASP A 44 14.75 13.24 -7.60
CA ASP A 44 15.15 14.25 -8.57
C ASP A 44 13.93 14.91 -9.23
N SER A 45 14.06 16.16 -9.64
CA SER A 45 12.93 16.92 -10.20
C SER A 45 12.36 16.28 -11.47
N GLY A 46 13.17 15.62 -12.28
CA GLY A 46 12.75 14.90 -13.49
C GLY A 46 12.04 13.57 -13.22
N GLU A 47 12.14 13.03 -12.01
CA GLU A 47 11.50 11.78 -11.62
C GLU A 47 10.15 11.99 -10.93
N MET A 48 9.89 13.20 -10.43
CA MET A 48 8.60 13.50 -9.79
C MET A 48 7.46 13.49 -10.83
N HIS A 49 6.35 12.80 -10.47
CA HIS A 49 5.22 12.65 -11.38
C HIS A 49 3.89 12.65 -10.63
N GLY A 50 3.22 13.81 -10.57
CA GLY A 50 1.94 13.98 -9.89
C GLY A 50 1.95 13.38 -8.48
N LEU A 51 0.95 12.58 -8.14
CA LEU A 51 0.89 11.80 -6.89
C LEU A 51 1.60 10.44 -6.99
N ILE A 52 1.99 10.01 -8.20
CA ILE A 52 2.61 8.71 -8.44
C ILE A 52 4.02 8.64 -7.85
N ARG A 53 4.79 9.76 -7.94
CA ARG A 53 6.15 9.86 -7.40
C ARG A 53 6.39 11.22 -6.78
N VAL A 54 6.43 11.26 -5.45
CA VAL A 54 6.51 12.46 -4.62
C VAL A 54 7.65 12.34 -3.60
N ARG A 55 8.14 13.47 -3.08
CA ARG A 55 9.20 13.50 -2.08
C ARG A 55 8.74 13.20 -0.67
N GLN A 56 7.46 13.46 -0.36
CA GLN A 56 6.81 13.08 0.89
C GLN A 56 5.62 12.21 0.56
N PHE A 57 5.53 11.05 1.17
CA PHE A 57 4.44 10.10 0.92
C PHE A 57 4.10 9.31 2.18
N THR A 58 2.88 8.80 2.19
CA THR A 58 2.37 7.91 3.24
C THR A 58 2.37 6.48 2.76
N ILE A 59 2.91 5.58 3.56
CA ILE A 59 2.95 4.15 3.24
C ILE A 59 2.39 3.33 4.40
N SER A 60 1.62 2.28 4.07
CA SER A 60 1.26 1.23 5.01
C SER A 60 2.22 0.07 4.85
N GLU A 61 3.19 -0.02 5.73
CA GLU A 61 4.27 -0.98 5.67
C GLU A 61 4.32 -1.86 6.93
N GLY A 62 4.78 -3.08 6.76
CA GLY A 62 4.97 -4.01 7.87
C GLY A 62 6.19 -4.88 7.68
N HIS A 63 6.78 -5.27 8.82
CA HIS A 63 7.91 -6.18 8.90
C HIS A 63 7.53 -7.37 9.75
N TYR A 64 7.52 -8.55 9.12
CA TYR A 64 7.24 -9.80 9.80
C TYR A 64 8.56 -10.48 10.10
N ILE A 65 8.90 -10.57 11.39
CA ILE A 65 10.12 -11.20 11.89
C ILE A 65 9.75 -12.62 12.28
N LEU A 66 10.39 -13.61 11.67
CA LEU A 66 9.91 -14.98 11.70
C LEU A 66 11.05 -16.00 11.65
N ARG A 67 10.74 -17.24 12.02
CA ARG A 67 11.66 -18.37 11.82
C ARG A 67 11.59 -18.86 10.37
N PRO A 68 12.66 -19.52 9.87
CA PRO A 68 12.67 -20.09 8.52
C PRO A 68 11.48 -21.01 8.21
N ASP A 69 11.03 -21.83 9.18
CA ASP A 69 9.89 -22.74 9.04
C ASP A 69 8.52 -22.06 8.94
N GLN A 70 8.44 -20.76 9.18
CA GLN A 70 7.22 -19.94 9.08
C GLN A 70 7.14 -19.12 7.79
N LEU A 71 8.22 -19.12 6.99
CA LEU A 71 8.37 -18.18 5.87
C LEU A 71 7.28 -18.32 4.80
N GLU A 72 7.00 -19.55 4.37
CA GLU A 72 6.01 -19.80 3.30
C GLU A 72 4.59 -19.39 3.71
N ASP A 73 4.15 -19.78 4.94
CA ASP A 73 2.83 -19.42 5.45
C ASP A 73 2.68 -17.91 5.60
N GLU A 74 3.69 -17.23 6.16
CA GLU A 74 3.64 -15.79 6.34
C GLU A 74 3.72 -15.02 5.02
N PHE A 75 4.48 -15.51 4.04
CA PHE A 75 4.51 -14.95 2.69
C PHE A 75 3.15 -15.08 2.00
N LYS A 76 2.51 -16.24 2.10
CA LYS A 76 1.16 -16.49 1.62
C LYS A 76 0.15 -15.52 2.25
N ASN A 77 0.22 -15.32 3.56
CA ASN A 77 -0.64 -14.39 4.28
C ASN A 77 -0.43 -12.94 3.78
N CYS A 78 0.82 -12.52 3.54
CA CYS A 78 1.12 -11.21 2.98
C CYS A 78 0.54 -11.02 1.58
N LEU A 79 0.68 -12.05 0.72
CA LEU A 79 0.13 -12.02 -0.64
C LEU A 79 -1.40 -11.96 -0.63
N GLN A 80 -2.05 -12.75 0.22
CA GLN A 80 -3.51 -12.71 0.38
C GLN A 80 -3.99 -11.35 0.87
N LEU A 81 -3.29 -10.74 1.82
CA LEU A 81 -3.61 -9.40 2.31
C LEU A 81 -3.49 -8.35 1.20
N ALA A 82 -2.40 -8.38 0.42
CA ALA A 82 -2.21 -7.47 -0.70
C ALA A 82 -3.32 -7.62 -1.76
N LYS A 83 -3.66 -8.86 -2.13
CA LYS A 83 -4.76 -9.14 -3.06
C LYS A 83 -6.10 -8.63 -2.53
N TYR A 84 -6.39 -8.87 -1.25
CA TYR A 84 -7.63 -8.39 -0.60
C TYR A 84 -7.76 -6.85 -0.69
N PHE A 85 -6.68 -6.11 -0.41
CA PHE A 85 -6.73 -4.65 -0.50
C PHE A 85 -6.89 -4.17 -1.94
N LEU A 86 -6.14 -4.76 -2.89
CA LEU A 86 -6.23 -4.38 -4.30
C LEU A 86 -7.62 -4.70 -4.89
N ASP A 87 -8.22 -5.82 -4.51
CA ASP A 87 -9.60 -6.18 -4.87
C ASP A 87 -10.60 -5.19 -4.27
N THR A 88 -10.46 -4.88 -2.99
CA THR A 88 -11.33 -3.92 -2.28
C THR A 88 -11.35 -2.55 -2.94
N VAL A 89 -10.21 -2.08 -3.44
CA VAL A 89 -10.11 -0.79 -4.15
C VAL A 89 -10.36 -0.91 -5.65
N GLY A 90 -10.65 -2.12 -6.17
CA GLY A 90 -11.02 -2.36 -7.56
C GLY A 90 -9.87 -2.35 -8.55
N LEU A 91 -8.63 -2.57 -8.11
CA LEU A 91 -7.44 -2.52 -8.97
C LEU A 91 -6.83 -3.90 -9.28
N LEU A 92 -7.29 -4.98 -8.62
CA LEU A 92 -6.64 -6.28 -8.69
C LEU A 92 -6.62 -6.90 -10.09
N ASP A 93 -7.70 -6.72 -10.87
CA ASP A 93 -7.84 -7.32 -12.21
C ASP A 93 -6.84 -6.77 -13.22
N ASP A 94 -6.34 -5.56 -13.01
CA ASP A 94 -5.31 -4.92 -13.85
C ASP A 94 -3.88 -5.12 -13.31
N CYS A 95 -3.73 -6.02 -12.32
CA CYS A 95 -2.44 -6.31 -11.71
C CYS A 95 -1.77 -7.55 -12.33
N THR A 96 -0.46 -7.46 -12.50
CA THR A 96 0.45 -8.56 -12.84
C THR A 96 1.45 -8.78 -11.72
N PHE A 97 2.12 -9.93 -11.71
CA PHE A 97 3.10 -10.28 -10.69
C PHE A 97 4.48 -10.41 -11.31
N ARG A 98 5.48 -9.80 -10.68
CA ARG A 98 6.88 -9.86 -11.13
C ARG A 98 7.77 -10.34 -10.01
N PHE A 99 8.51 -11.43 -10.26
CA PHE A 99 9.56 -11.90 -9.39
C PHE A 99 10.85 -11.19 -9.74
N SER A 100 11.18 -10.16 -8.97
CA SER A 100 12.36 -9.32 -9.17
C SER A 100 13.58 -9.95 -8.50
N GLN A 101 14.55 -10.29 -9.32
CA GLN A 101 15.78 -11.01 -8.97
C GLN A 101 17.01 -10.12 -9.10
N TRP A 102 18.10 -10.50 -8.44
CA TRP A 102 19.39 -9.89 -8.65
C TRP A 102 19.99 -10.31 -10.01
N ASP A 103 20.98 -9.56 -10.48
CA ASP A 103 21.78 -9.93 -11.64
C ASP A 103 23.15 -10.44 -11.19
N PRO A 104 23.49 -11.74 -11.36
CA PRO A 104 24.81 -12.26 -11.03
C PRO A 104 25.93 -11.68 -11.90
N ALA A 105 25.61 -11.13 -13.08
CA ALA A 105 26.59 -10.45 -13.93
C ALA A 105 26.92 -9.01 -13.46
N ASN A 106 26.09 -8.43 -12.57
CA ASN A 106 26.27 -7.10 -12.00
C ASN A 106 26.36 -7.12 -10.46
N PRO A 107 27.29 -7.87 -9.86
CA PRO A 107 27.33 -8.08 -8.41
C PRO A 107 27.85 -6.88 -7.61
N GLY A 108 28.33 -5.83 -8.27
CA GLY A 108 29.37 -5.00 -7.67
C GLY A 108 28.94 -3.86 -6.77
N ASN A 109 27.79 -3.19 -6.93
CA ASN A 109 27.51 -1.94 -6.18
C ASN A 109 26.07 -1.77 -5.69
N LYS A 110 25.14 -2.60 -6.11
CA LYS A 110 23.73 -2.45 -5.76
C LYS A 110 23.31 -3.43 -4.66
N TYR A 111 23.91 -4.62 -4.64
CA TYR A 111 23.46 -5.75 -3.84
C TYR A 111 24.38 -6.05 -2.67
N GLU A 112 23.82 -6.29 -1.53
CA GLU A 112 24.51 -6.66 -0.29
C GLU A 112 24.49 -8.18 -0.09
N GLY A 113 25.48 -8.72 0.62
CA GLY A 113 25.60 -10.16 0.89
C GLY A 113 26.48 -10.88 -0.15
N THR A 114 26.44 -12.22 -0.11
CA THR A 114 27.22 -13.08 -1.02
C THR A 114 26.35 -13.68 -2.11
N PRO A 115 26.94 -14.11 -3.26
CA PRO A 115 26.21 -14.80 -4.31
C PRO A 115 25.39 -16.00 -3.80
N GLU A 116 25.95 -16.80 -2.89
CA GLU A 116 25.28 -17.97 -2.33
C GLU A 116 24.04 -17.60 -1.50
N GLN A 117 24.09 -16.48 -0.77
CA GLN A 117 22.93 -15.96 -0.03
C GLN A 117 21.82 -15.51 -1.00
N TRP A 118 22.18 -14.89 -2.12
CA TRP A 118 21.24 -14.48 -3.15
C TRP A 118 20.60 -15.67 -3.87
N GLU A 119 21.40 -16.65 -4.27
CA GLU A 119 20.91 -17.87 -4.92
C GLU A 119 19.93 -18.61 -4.00
N GLU A 120 20.27 -18.74 -2.72
CA GLU A 120 19.39 -19.37 -1.74
C GLU A 120 18.09 -18.57 -1.51
N ALA A 121 18.17 -17.26 -1.35
CA ALA A 121 16.99 -16.41 -1.14
C ALA A 121 16.05 -16.47 -2.36
N GLN A 122 16.59 -16.42 -3.58
CA GLN A 122 15.81 -16.53 -4.82
C GLN A 122 15.20 -17.92 -4.99
N ARG A 123 15.96 -18.97 -4.68
CA ARG A 123 15.47 -20.35 -4.73
C ARG A 123 14.30 -20.56 -3.76
N VAL A 124 14.44 -20.08 -2.53
CA VAL A 124 13.37 -20.16 -1.51
C VAL A 124 12.13 -19.40 -1.97
N MET A 125 12.29 -18.18 -2.46
CA MET A 125 11.17 -17.38 -2.93
C MET A 125 10.50 -17.99 -4.16
N GLY A 126 11.27 -18.47 -5.14
CA GLY A 126 10.74 -19.16 -6.31
C GLY A 126 9.91 -20.37 -5.94
N ASN A 127 10.41 -21.22 -5.04
CA ASN A 127 9.67 -22.37 -4.54
C ASN A 127 8.34 -21.97 -3.89
N ILE A 128 8.32 -20.91 -3.08
CA ILE A 128 7.09 -20.40 -2.47
C ILE A 128 6.09 -19.95 -3.54
N LEU A 129 6.53 -19.18 -4.54
CA LEU A 129 5.66 -18.68 -5.60
C LEU A 129 5.08 -19.84 -6.45
N ASP A 130 5.89 -20.86 -6.73
CA ASP A 130 5.48 -22.04 -7.47
C ASP A 130 4.49 -22.91 -6.67
N HIS A 131 4.74 -23.13 -5.37
CA HIS A 131 3.80 -23.84 -4.48
C HIS A 131 2.46 -23.10 -4.35
N LEU A 132 2.46 -21.77 -4.40
CA LEU A 132 1.24 -20.97 -4.41
C LEU A 132 0.53 -20.95 -5.76
N GLY A 133 1.12 -21.55 -6.80
CA GLY A 133 0.58 -21.57 -8.17
C GLY A 133 0.46 -20.17 -8.77
N LEU A 134 1.30 -19.22 -8.33
CA LEU A 134 1.27 -17.85 -8.81
C LEU A 134 1.88 -17.77 -10.21
N LYS A 135 1.18 -17.15 -11.15
CA LYS A 135 1.77 -16.81 -12.47
C LYS A 135 2.51 -15.50 -12.32
N TYR A 136 3.79 -15.49 -12.66
CA TYR A 136 4.64 -14.31 -12.57
C TYR A 136 5.62 -14.22 -13.73
N GLU A 137 6.12 -13.01 -13.97
CA GLU A 137 7.25 -12.74 -14.86
C GLU A 137 8.52 -12.57 -14.03
N ILE A 138 9.69 -12.83 -14.64
CA ILE A 138 10.98 -12.62 -13.99
C ILE A 138 11.55 -11.27 -14.42
N GLY A 139 11.89 -10.43 -13.46
CA GLY A 139 12.63 -9.18 -13.65
C GLY A 139 14.06 -9.32 -13.14
N ILE A 140 15.04 -9.32 -14.04
CA ILE A 140 16.46 -9.39 -13.69
C ILE A 140 16.99 -7.98 -13.37
N ASP A 141 17.87 -7.87 -12.37
CA ASP A 141 18.42 -6.61 -11.83
C ASP A 141 17.37 -5.65 -11.21
N GLU A 142 16.22 -6.21 -10.83
CA GLU A 142 15.13 -5.44 -10.23
C GLU A 142 14.96 -5.69 -8.72
N ALA A 143 15.74 -6.60 -8.12
CA ALA A 143 15.69 -6.89 -6.69
C ALA A 143 16.03 -5.68 -5.81
N ALA A 144 15.61 -5.72 -4.54
CA ALA A 144 16.11 -4.80 -3.52
C ALA A 144 17.57 -5.11 -3.19
N PHE A 145 18.30 -4.16 -2.61
CA PHE A 145 19.72 -4.36 -2.29
C PHE A 145 19.95 -5.48 -1.25
N TYR A 146 18.92 -5.87 -0.50
CA TYR A 146 18.99 -6.86 0.59
C TYR A 146 18.21 -8.15 0.34
N GLY A 147 17.54 -8.30 -0.80
CA GLY A 147 16.82 -9.53 -1.10
C GLY A 147 15.90 -9.46 -2.32
N PRO A 148 15.45 -10.64 -2.78
CA PRO A 148 14.49 -10.74 -3.87
C PRO A 148 13.11 -10.26 -3.44
N LYS A 149 12.28 -9.86 -4.42
CA LYS A 149 10.95 -9.34 -4.14
C LYS A 149 9.91 -9.81 -5.15
N LEU A 150 8.69 -9.96 -4.67
CA LEU A 150 7.51 -10.04 -5.49
C LEU A 150 6.92 -8.63 -5.61
N ASP A 151 6.95 -8.10 -6.82
CA ASP A 151 6.30 -6.84 -7.15
C ASP A 151 4.92 -7.12 -7.76
N ILE A 152 3.88 -6.49 -7.21
CA ILE A 152 2.55 -6.46 -7.81
C ILE A 152 2.50 -5.18 -8.65
N GLN A 153 2.52 -5.38 -9.97
CA GLN A 153 2.52 -4.33 -10.96
C GLN A 153 1.08 -3.98 -11.33
N TYR A 154 0.78 -2.71 -11.44
CA TYR A 154 -0.50 -2.22 -11.95
C TYR A 154 -0.29 -1.61 -13.34
N LYS A 155 -1.13 -2.02 -14.28
CA LYS A 155 -1.11 -1.48 -15.63
C LYS A 155 -2.03 -0.26 -15.70
N ASN A 156 -1.44 0.92 -15.83
CA ASN A 156 -2.19 2.16 -15.87
C ASN A 156 -2.96 2.35 -17.20
N VAL A 157 -3.79 3.39 -17.28
CA VAL A 157 -4.63 3.69 -18.46
C VAL A 157 -3.83 3.96 -19.74
N PHE A 158 -2.53 4.23 -19.65
CA PHE A 158 -1.62 4.38 -20.79
C PHE A 158 -0.92 3.06 -21.16
N GLY A 159 -1.21 1.96 -20.47
CA GLY A 159 -0.61 0.65 -20.70
C GLY A 159 0.78 0.48 -20.10
N LYS A 160 1.26 1.43 -19.29
CA LYS A 160 2.52 1.31 -18.56
C LYS A 160 2.30 0.58 -17.24
N GLU A 161 3.23 -0.31 -16.90
CA GLU A 161 3.24 -0.99 -15.60
C GLU A 161 4.07 -0.22 -14.59
N ASP A 162 3.51 -0.05 -13.39
CA ASP A 162 4.17 0.54 -12.25
C ASP A 162 3.93 -0.32 -11.00
N THR A 163 4.96 -0.47 -10.14
CA THR A 163 4.83 -1.24 -8.90
C THR A 163 3.92 -0.53 -7.90
N LEU A 164 2.84 -1.19 -7.49
CA LEU A 164 1.97 -0.73 -6.41
C LEU A 164 2.35 -1.30 -5.06
N VAL A 165 2.49 -2.62 -4.99
CA VAL A 165 2.74 -3.37 -3.75
C VAL A 165 3.98 -4.23 -3.93
N THR A 166 4.77 -4.34 -2.88
CA THR A 166 5.96 -5.18 -2.86
C THR A 166 5.96 -6.07 -1.62
N ILE A 167 6.35 -7.32 -1.79
CA ILE A 167 6.62 -8.28 -0.71
C ILE A 167 8.04 -8.79 -0.91
N GLN A 168 8.91 -8.58 0.09
CA GLN A 168 10.35 -8.87 0.00
C GLN A 168 10.75 -9.87 1.08
N ILE A 169 11.63 -10.79 0.74
CA ILE A 169 12.29 -11.69 1.69
C ILE A 169 13.68 -11.15 1.96
N ASP A 170 13.98 -10.95 3.23
CA ASP A 170 15.25 -10.44 3.72
C ASP A 170 15.88 -11.46 4.68
N MET A 171 17.04 -11.97 4.29
CA MET A 171 17.85 -12.91 5.06
C MET A 171 19.15 -12.26 5.58
N LEU A 172 19.35 -10.97 5.38
CA LEU A 172 20.61 -10.25 5.61
C LEU A 172 20.54 -9.24 6.74
N LEU A 173 19.50 -8.41 6.79
CA LEU A 173 19.45 -7.27 7.72
C LEU A 173 19.31 -7.69 9.18
N ALA A 174 18.74 -8.85 9.45
CA ALA A 174 18.64 -9.37 10.82
C ALA A 174 20.03 -9.47 11.47
N GLU A 175 21.03 -9.99 10.78
CA GLU A 175 22.42 -10.08 11.27
C GLU A 175 23.03 -8.70 11.48
N ARG A 176 22.89 -7.80 10.50
CA ARG A 176 23.42 -6.43 10.57
C ARG A 176 22.89 -5.63 11.75
N PHE A 177 21.62 -5.82 12.09
CA PHE A 177 20.98 -5.17 13.22
C PHE A 177 21.15 -5.94 14.55
N GLY A 178 21.86 -7.09 14.55
CA GLY A 178 22.06 -7.91 15.74
C GLY A 178 20.77 -8.53 16.27
N MET A 179 19.83 -8.83 15.37
CA MET A 179 18.54 -9.43 15.71
C MET A 179 18.69 -10.94 15.80
N TYR A 180 18.46 -11.49 17.00
CA TYR A 180 18.52 -12.92 17.26
C TYR A 180 17.31 -13.37 18.08
N TYR A 181 16.92 -14.62 17.91
CA TYR A 181 15.99 -15.29 18.82
C TYR A 181 16.65 -16.53 19.44
N LYS A 182 16.21 -16.92 20.64
CA LYS A 182 16.62 -18.15 21.28
C LYS A 182 15.70 -19.28 20.83
N ASP A 183 16.27 -20.28 20.15
CA ASP A 183 15.50 -21.42 19.65
C ASP A 183 15.27 -22.48 20.73
N LYS A 184 14.53 -23.54 20.40
CA LYS A 184 14.18 -24.67 21.32
C LYS A 184 15.40 -25.37 21.90
N ASP A 185 16.47 -25.43 21.11
CA ASP A 185 17.77 -26.01 21.50
C ASP A 185 18.62 -25.08 22.40
N GLY A 186 18.09 -23.88 22.70
CA GLY A 186 18.79 -22.87 23.50
C GLY A 186 19.80 -22.03 22.70
N GLN A 187 20.03 -22.33 21.45
CA GLN A 187 20.95 -21.59 20.58
C GLN A 187 20.35 -20.28 20.06
N LYS A 188 21.22 -19.30 19.82
CA LYS A 188 20.85 -18.06 19.12
C LYS A 188 20.78 -18.33 17.63
N LYS A 189 19.66 -17.98 17.01
CA LYS A 189 19.44 -18.08 15.56
C LYS A 189 19.00 -16.75 14.99
N LEU A 190 19.34 -16.51 13.72
CA LEU A 190 18.90 -15.34 12.96
C LEU A 190 17.46 -15.56 12.49
N PRO A 191 16.55 -14.58 12.70
CA PRO A 191 15.25 -14.60 12.08
C PRO A 191 15.35 -14.19 10.61
N TYR A 192 14.36 -14.60 9.81
CA TYR A 192 14.10 -14.00 8.50
C TYR A 192 13.12 -12.83 8.67
N ILE A 193 13.12 -11.91 7.69
CA ILE A 193 12.23 -10.77 7.71
C ILE A 193 11.47 -10.73 6.39
N ILE A 194 10.14 -10.56 6.47
CA ILE A 194 9.33 -10.18 5.32
C ILE A 194 9.04 -8.69 5.43
N HIS A 195 9.46 -7.92 4.43
CA HIS A 195 9.00 -6.55 4.23
C HIS A 195 7.78 -6.61 3.33
N ARG A 196 6.69 -6.02 3.76
CA ARG A 196 5.47 -6.02 2.96
C ARG A 196 4.76 -4.68 3.04
N THR A 197 4.10 -4.30 1.97
CA THR A 197 3.09 -3.23 1.99
C THR A 197 1.70 -3.86 1.81
N SER A 198 0.65 -3.16 2.24
CA SER A 198 -0.73 -3.59 1.99
C SER A 198 -1.30 -2.92 0.74
N LEU A 199 -1.31 -1.59 0.70
CA LEU A 199 -1.72 -0.77 -0.44
C LEU A 199 -0.55 -0.02 -1.10
N GLY A 200 0.68 -0.24 -0.61
CA GLY A 200 1.83 0.53 -1.05
C GLY A 200 1.80 1.98 -0.56
N CYS A 201 2.21 2.89 -1.42
CA CYS A 201 2.13 4.33 -1.19
C CYS A 201 0.71 4.82 -1.45
N TYR A 202 0.09 5.47 -0.46
CA TYR A 202 -1.31 5.92 -0.55
C TYR A 202 -1.54 6.93 -1.66
N GLU A 203 -0.63 7.88 -1.83
CA GLU A 203 -0.71 8.89 -2.88
C GLU A 203 -0.70 8.25 -4.27
N ARG A 204 0.17 7.28 -4.49
CA ARG A 204 0.26 6.52 -5.75
C ARG A 204 -0.99 5.69 -6.00
N THR A 205 -1.46 4.96 -5.02
CA THR A 205 -2.68 4.14 -5.14
C THR A 205 -3.89 5.02 -5.41
N LEU A 206 -4.01 6.16 -4.73
CA LEU A 206 -5.07 7.14 -4.98
C LEU A 206 -5.01 7.68 -6.43
N ALA A 207 -3.80 8.00 -6.93
CA ALA A 207 -3.65 8.45 -8.32
C ALA A 207 -4.18 7.42 -9.31
N TYR A 208 -3.82 6.15 -9.13
CA TYR A 208 -4.32 5.08 -10.02
C TYR A 208 -5.82 4.82 -9.87
N MET A 209 -6.38 4.96 -8.67
CA MET A 209 -7.83 4.89 -8.49
C MET A 209 -8.55 6.03 -9.22
N ILE A 210 -8.02 7.26 -9.16
CA ILE A 210 -8.58 8.42 -9.90
C ILE A 210 -8.54 8.16 -11.41
N GLU A 211 -7.43 7.62 -11.91
CA GLU A 211 -7.30 7.26 -13.34
C GLU A 211 -8.25 6.13 -13.72
N HIS A 212 -8.27 5.04 -12.97
CA HIS A 212 -9.07 3.85 -13.22
C HIS A 212 -10.57 4.16 -13.26
N PHE A 213 -11.07 4.89 -12.27
CA PHE A 213 -12.48 5.26 -12.18
C PHE A 213 -12.85 6.54 -12.96
N GLY A 214 -11.88 7.21 -13.59
CA GLY A 214 -12.10 8.51 -14.23
C GLY A 214 -12.68 9.55 -13.27
N GLY A 215 -12.35 9.45 -11.98
CA GLY A 215 -12.87 10.30 -10.89
C GLY A 215 -14.23 9.86 -10.33
N ALA A 216 -14.96 8.93 -10.98
CA ALA A 216 -16.21 8.38 -10.46
C ALA A 216 -15.91 7.28 -9.42
N MET A 217 -15.49 7.68 -8.24
CA MET A 217 -15.07 6.77 -7.17
C MET A 217 -16.19 5.84 -6.71
N PRO A 218 -15.88 4.59 -6.32
CA PRO A 218 -16.83 3.72 -5.62
C PRO A 218 -17.47 4.44 -4.44
N LEU A 219 -18.76 4.19 -4.22
CA LEU A 219 -19.57 4.91 -3.23
C LEU A 219 -18.90 5.00 -1.85
N TRP A 220 -18.34 3.90 -1.34
CA TRP A 220 -17.79 3.83 0.01
C TRP A 220 -16.57 4.74 0.24
N ILE A 221 -15.83 5.11 -0.83
CA ILE A 221 -14.66 6.01 -0.78
C ILE A 221 -14.91 7.37 -1.44
N ALA A 222 -16.07 7.59 -2.07
CA ALA A 222 -16.39 8.88 -2.65
C ALA A 222 -16.35 9.97 -1.56
N PRO A 223 -15.63 11.10 -1.76
CA PRO A 223 -15.55 12.18 -0.78
C PRO A 223 -16.93 12.73 -0.40
N GLU A 224 -17.77 12.89 -1.39
CA GLU A 224 -19.19 13.19 -1.28
C GLU A 224 -19.99 12.03 -1.88
N GLN A 225 -20.93 11.49 -1.11
CA GLN A 225 -21.71 10.33 -1.54
C GLN A 225 -23.08 10.71 -2.07
N VAL A 226 -23.66 11.76 -1.47
CA VAL A 226 -24.99 12.25 -1.82
C VAL A 226 -24.98 13.76 -1.87
N ARG A 227 -25.50 14.33 -2.95
CA ARG A 227 -25.81 15.77 -3.07
C ARG A 227 -27.30 15.98 -3.06
N LEU A 228 -27.78 16.76 -2.12
CA LEU A 228 -29.15 17.23 -2.07
C LEU A 228 -29.27 18.51 -2.94
N VAL A 229 -30.22 18.53 -3.85
CA VAL A 229 -30.43 19.61 -4.80
C VAL A 229 -31.82 20.22 -4.58
N PRO A 230 -31.96 21.22 -3.68
CA PRO A 230 -33.22 21.93 -3.47
C PRO A 230 -33.64 22.68 -4.73
N ILE A 231 -34.90 22.54 -5.09
CA ILE A 231 -35.49 23.17 -6.30
C ILE A 231 -35.66 24.68 -6.08
N ALA A 232 -35.99 25.09 -4.85
CA ALA A 232 -36.14 26.48 -4.46
C ALA A 232 -35.70 26.68 -3.01
N ASP A 233 -35.43 27.93 -2.61
CA ASP A 233 -34.92 28.26 -1.27
C ASP A 233 -35.84 27.77 -0.16
N ARG A 234 -37.16 27.74 -0.38
CA ARG A 234 -38.12 27.21 0.60
C ARG A 234 -37.97 25.74 0.94
N HIS A 235 -37.22 24.98 0.12
CA HIS A 235 -36.94 23.57 0.36
C HIS A 235 -35.60 23.33 1.11
N LEU A 236 -34.85 24.40 1.41
CA LEU A 236 -33.54 24.27 2.06
C LEU A 236 -33.65 23.63 3.45
N ASP A 237 -34.62 24.09 4.27
CA ASP A 237 -34.79 23.57 5.63
C ASP A 237 -35.03 22.06 5.62
N PHE A 238 -35.92 21.58 4.74
CA PHE A 238 -36.18 20.15 4.59
C PHE A 238 -34.95 19.41 4.04
N ALA A 239 -34.21 19.99 3.09
CA ALA A 239 -32.98 19.39 2.59
C ALA A 239 -31.94 19.21 3.72
N TYR A 240 -31.82 20.18 4.63
CA TYR A 240 -30.94 20.05 5.80
C TYR A 240 -31.43 19.01 6.83
N GLU A 241 -32.74 18.81 6.97
CA GLU A 241 -33.28 17.71 7.76
C GLU A 241 -32.90 16.35 7.16
N VAL A 242 -33.09 16.17 5.86
CA VAL A 242 -32.69 14.96 5.12
C VAL A 242 -31.17 14.73 5.21
N LYS A 243 -30.36 15.81 5.05
CA LYS A 243 -28.91 15.71 5.25
C LYS A 243 -28.59 15.12 6.61
N LYS A 244 -29.19 15.63 7.67
CA LYS A 244 -28.93 15.17 9.05
C LYS A 244 -29.27 13.69 9.25
N GLU A 245 -30.36 13.21 8.66
CA GLU A 245 -30.75 11.80 8.72
C GLU A 245 -29.75 10.89 7.96
N LEU A 246 -29.34 11.30 6.76
CA LEU A 246 -28.35 10.55 5.99
C LEU A 246 -26.96 10.54 6.64
N GLU A 247 -26.54 11.67 7.23
CA GLU A 247 -25.28 11.73 8.00
C GLU A 247 -25.35 10.85 9.27
N ALA A 248 -26.51 10.79 9.94
CA ALA A 248 -26.70 9.87 11.06
C ALA A 248 -26.61 8.40 10.64
N ALA A 249 -26.93 8.08 9.37
CA ALA A 249 -26.71 6.76 8.76
C ALA A 249 -25.26 6.53 8.28
N GLY A 250 -24.35 7.49 8.49
CA GLY A 250 -22.93 7.38 8.15
C GLY A 250 -22.57 7.81 6.73
N LEU A 251 -23.46 8.48 6.01
CA LEU A 251 -23.19 8.98 4.67
C LEU A 251 -22.55 10.37 4.69
N ARG A 252 -21.70 10.67 3.72
CA ARG A 252 -21.14 12.00 3.46
C ARG A 252 -22.05 12.74 2.50
N VAL A 253 -22.72 13.77 2.98
CA VAL A 253 -23.82 14.46 2.30
C VAL A 253 -23.57 15.94 2.20
N GLU A 254 -23.82 16.53 1.03
CA GLU A 254 -23.79 17.97 0.83
C GLU A 254 -25.14 18.50 0.30
N VAL A 255 -25.48 19.73 0.71
CA VAL A 255 -26.65 20.45 0.21
C VAL A 255 -26.17 21.55 -0.75
N ASP A 256 -26.62 21.53 -1.99
CA ASP A 256 -26.34 22.60 -2.94
C ASP A 256 -27.28 23.80 -2.71
N SER A 257 -26.89 24.65 -1.76
CA SER A 257 -27.64 25.84 -1.36
C SER A 257 -27.42 27.07 -2.26
N ARG A 258 -26.62 26.92 -3.34
CA ARG A 258 -26.33 28.05 -4.26
C ARG A 258 -27.61 28.56 -4.94
N ALA A 259 -27.69 29.88 -5.17
CA ALA A 259 -28.81 30.52 -5.86
C ALA A 259 -28.71 30.30 -7.37
N GLU A 260 -28.81 29.03 -7.81
CA GLU A 260 -28.65 28.61 -9.22
C GLU A 260 -29.81 27.72 -9.63
N LYS A 261 -30.03 27.63 -10.96
CA LYS A 261 -31.08 26.76 -11.52
C LYS A 261 -30.76 25.27 -11.23
N VAL A 262 -31.79 24.48 -10.91
CA VAL A 262 -31.70 23.04 -10.66
C VAL A 262 -30.86 22.29 -11.69
N GLY A 263 -31.15 22.53 -13.01
CA GLY A 263 -30.39 21.89 -14.07
C GLY A 263 -28.88 22.21 -14.07
N TRP A 264 -28.51 23.41 -13.61
CA TRP A 264 -27.11 23.78 -13.44
C TRP A 264 -26.49 23.04 -12.27
N LYS A 265 -27.17 22.96 -11.10
CA LYS A 265 -26.73 22.24 -9.93
C LYS A 265 -26.51 20.73 -10.24
N ILE A 266 -27.46 20.11 -10.92
CA ILE A 266 -27.35 18.70 -11.37
C ILE A 266 -26.14 18.52 -12.30
N ARG A 267 -25.95 19.42 -13.28
CA ARG A 267 -24.80 19.36 -14.17
C ARG A 267 -23.48 19.47 -13.43
N GLN A 268 -23.37 20.36 -12.44
CA GLN A 268 -22.16 20.49 -11.63
C GLN A 268 -21.88 19.21 -10.84
N ALA A 269 -22.87 18.67 -10.14
CA ALA A 269 -22.72 17.42 -9.41
C ALA A 269 -22.35 16.22 -10.32
N THR A 270 -22.89 16.19 -11.55
CA THR A 270 -22.52 15.19 -12.56
C THR A 270 -21.06 15.35 -13.00
N MET A 271 -20.61 16.59 -13.24
CA MET A 271 -19.20 16.86 -13.60
C MET A 271 -18.24 16.53 -12.46
N GLU A 272 -18.64 16.73 -11.23
CA GLU A 272 -17.90 16.39 -10.01
C GLU A 272 -17.96 14.89 -9.67
N LYS A 273 -18.71 14.09 -10.47
CA LYS A 273 -18.84 12.64 -10.32
C LYS A 273 -19.45 12.23 -8.97
N VAL A 274 -20.35 13.05 -8.42
CA VAL A 274 -21.08 12.71 -7.19
C VAL A 274 -21.96 11.47 -7.45
N PRO A 275 -21.85 10.40 -6.63
CA PRO A 275 -22.53 9.13 -6.88
C PRO A 275 -24.06 9.24 -6.89
N TYR A 276 -24.64 9.98 -5.95
CA TYR A 276 -26.09 10.16 -5.85
C TYR A 276 -26.49 11.62 -5.75
N MET A 277 -27.54 11.97 -6.47
CA MET A 277 -28.18 13.28 -6.41
C MET A 277 -29.64 13.09 -6.04
N LEU A 278 -30.11 13.78 -5.02
CA LEU A 278 -31.51 13.80 -4.59
C LEU A 278 -32.07 15.20 -4.82
N THR A 279 -33.01 15.36 -5.70
CA THR A 279 -33.77 16.60 -5.86
C THR A 279 -34.80 16.71 -4.73
N VAL A 280 -34.96 17.92 -4.20
CA VAL A 280 -35.88 18.21 -3.10
C VAL A 280 -36.82 19.32 -3.53
N GLY A 281 -38.11 18.99 -3.65
CA GLY A 281 -39.16 19.88 -4.08
C GLY A 281 -40.48 19.59 -3.38
N ASP A 282 -41.57 20.20 -3.91
CA ASP A 282 -42.93 20.04 -3.33
C ASP A 282 -43.53 18.63 -3.57
N LYS A 283 -42.97 17.87 -4.50
CA LYS A 283 -43.51 16.56 -4.95
C LYS A 283 -42.57 15.37 -4.65
N GLU A 284 -41.34 15.67 -4.30
CA GLU A 284 -40.28 14.72 -4.03
C GLU A 284 -40.12 14.39 -2.52
#